data_bcedd13283a782e1d3371d4533939e2d
#
_entry.id   bcedd13283a782e1d3371d4533939e2d
#
_cell.length_a   1.000
_cell.length_b   1.000
_cell.length_c   1.000
_cell.angle_alpha   90.00
_cell.angle_beta   90.00
_cell.angle_gamma   90.00
#
_symmetry.space_group_name_H-M   'P 1'
#
loop_
_entity.id
_entity.type
_entity.pdbx_description
1 polymer ?
#
loop_
_entity_poly.entity_id
_entity_poly.type
_entity_poly.pdbx_seq_one_letter_code
_entity_poly.pdbx_strand_id
1 'polypeptide(L)'
;MESTNRLSKSTVGLYIIAVLALVLGGVAVIYLKAILNADRQIIAAVQASEGYAASAAAKSEAADAERQRRKQKVADIEASLKEYAEQMVERDLIEGPIQEVSCDPVGGSSDIMLAETTAFSCVAWNHTNDNGTRSGDKFNARMNWSEDEFIYGFGPPVT
;
A
#
# COMPACT_ATOMS: atom_id res chain seq x y z
N MET A 1 70.35 39.36 -50.33
CA MET A 1 70.03 37.96 -50.58
C MET A 1 68.73 37.70 -49.90
N GLU A 2 67.60 37.80 -50.64
CA GLU A 2 66.26 37.64 -50.17
C GLU A 2 65.80 36.25 -50.59
N SER A 3 65.72 35.31 -49.65
CA SER A 3 65.26 33.95 -49.89
C SER A 3 63.72 33.92 -49.68
N THR A 4 62.99 34.20 -50.74
CA THR A 4 61.55 34.08 -50.74
C THR A 4 61.15 32.59 -50.69
N ASN A 5 60.81 32.14 -49.54
CA ASN A 5 60.27 30.79 -49.29
C ASN A 5 58.83 30.66 -49.92
N ARG A 6 58.79 30.21 -51.18
CA ARG A 6 57.50 29.88 -51.87
C ARG A 6 57.02 28.58 -51.33
N LEU A 7 56.21 28.62 -50.27
CA LEU A 7 55.39 27.48 -49.89
C LEU A 7 54.48 27.14 -51.10
N SER A 8 54.67 25.97 -51.63
CA SER A 8 53.88 25.47 -52.77
C SER A 8 52.36 25.47 -52.36
N LYS A 9 51.55 26.05 -53.21
CA LYS A 9 50.08 26.11 -53.05
C LYS A 9 49.45 24.74 -52.78
N SER A 10 50.11 23.67 -53.21
CA SER A 10 49.71 22.28 -53.01
C SER A 10 49.84 21.84 -51.54
N THR A 11 50.89 22.24 -50.81
CA THR A 11 51.10 21.86 -49.40
C THR A 11 50.16 22.57 -48.48
N VAL A 12 49.75 23.80 -48.74
CA VAL A 12 48.75 24.55 -47.96
C VAL A 12 47.35 23.91 -48.10
N GLY A 13 46.97 23.48 -49.32
CA GLY A 13 45.70 22.80 -49.55
C GLY A 13 45.60 21.48 -48.77
N LEU A 14 46.66 20.69 -48.74
CA LEU A 14 46.68 19.40 -48.03
C LEU A 14 46.60 19.57 -46.50
N TYR A 15 47.20 20.62 -45.95
CA TYR A 15 47.12 20.95 -44.55
C TYR A 15 45.70 21.38 -44.11
N ILE A 16 45.01 22.15 -44.92
CA ILE A 16 43.65 22.60 -44.68
C ILE A 16 42.69 21.40 -44.67
N ILE A 17 42.82 20.46 -45.58
CA ILE A 17 41.99 19.24 -45.62
C ILE A 17 42.22 18.39 -44.41
N ALA A 18 43.48 18.20 -43.95
CA ALA A 18 43.81 17.42 -42.76
C ALA A 18 43.21 18.04 -41.49
N VAL A 19 43.29 19.35 -41.33
CA VAL A 19 42.69 20.05 -40.16
C VAL A 19 41.17 19.96 -40.18
N LEU A 20 40.52 20.11 -41.33
CA LEU A 20 39.07 19.95 -41.47
C LEU A 20 38.60 18.52 -41.10
N ALA A 21 39.35 17.51 -41.53
CA ALA A 21 39.04 16.10 -41.21
C ALA A 21 39.13 15.83 -39.69
N LEU A 22 40.16 16.40 -39.02
CA LEU A 22 40.30 16.27 -37.56
C LEU A 22 39.19 16.97 -36.78
N VAL A 23 38.79 18.17 -37.23
CA VAL A 23 37.69 18.92 -36.60
C VAL A 23 36.37 18.19 -36.75
N LEU A 24 36.07 17.73 -37.98
CA LEU A 24 34.81 16.99 -38.23
C LEU A 24 34.79 15.65 -37.47
N GLY A 25 35.89 14.92 -37.43
CA GLY A 25 36.02 13.69 -36.65
C GLY A 25 35.86 13.92 -35.17
N GLY A 26 36.45 14.98 -34.61
CA GLY A 26 36.28 15.36 -33.20
C GLY A 26 34.84 15.69 -32.82
N VAL A 27 34.17 16.47 -33.64
CA VAL A 27 32.75 16.82 -33.45
C VAL A 27 31.88 15.58 -33.49
N ALA A 28 32.06 14.67 -34.45
CA ALA A 28 31.28 13.42 -34.57
C ALA A 28 31.41 12.54 -33.31
N VAL A 29 32.62 12.42 -32.75
CA VAL A 29 32.87 11.66 -31.50
C VAL A 29 32.13 12.27 -30.31
N ILE A 30 32.10 13.60 -30.20
CA ILE A 30 31.43 14.31 -29.11
C ILE A 30 29.91 14.08 -29.21
N TYR A 31 29.33 14.22 -30.41
CA TYR A 31 27.91 13.96 -30.62
C TYR A 31 27.53 12.51 -30.32
N LEU A 32 28.31 11.54 -30.76
CA LEU A 32 28.07 10.14 -30.50
C LEU A 32 28.07 9.82 -28.97
N LYS A 33 29.05 10.37 -28.24
CA LYS A 33 29.07 10.21 -26.77
C LYS A 33 27.89 10.87 -26.09
N ALA A 34 27.45 12.03 -26.57
CA ALA A 34 26.28 12.71 -26.00
C ALA A 34 24.99 11.88 -26.18
N ILE A 35 24.79 11.30 -27.37
CA ILE A 35 23.64 10.42 -27.66
C ILE A 35 23.66 9.17 -26.78
N LEU A 36 24.80 8.48 -26.71
CA LEU A 36 24.94 7.26 -25.87
C LEU A 36 24.73 7.52 -24.39
N ASN A 37 25.12 8.70 -23.89
CA ASN A 37 24.89 9.07 -22.50
C ASN A 37 23.40 9.42 -22.23
N ALA A 38 22.72 10.05 -23.18
CA ALA A 38 21.29 10.34 -23.09
C ALA A 38 20.46 9.04 -22.99
N ASP A 39 20.76 8.05 -23.84
CA ASP A 39 20.07 6.76 -23.82
C ASP A 39 20.27 6.04 -22.49
N ARG A 40 21.47 6.07 -21.90
CA ARG A 40 21.73 5.47 -20.59
C ARG A 40 20.94 6.13 -19.47
N GLN A 41 20.79 7.45 -19.52
CA GLN A 41 20.01 8.17 -18.51
C GLN A 41 18.51 7.85 -18.62
N ILE A 42 17.98 7.72 -19.83
CA ILE A 42 16.58 7.33 -20.07
C ILE A 42 16.34 5.93 -19.53
N ILE A 43 17.21 4.97 -19.86
CA ILE A 43 17.08 3.58 -19.38
C ILE A 43 17.12 3.53 -17.84
N ALA A 44 18.04 4.24 -17.21
CA ALA A 44 18.13 4.30 -15.76
C ALA A 44 16.89 4.93 -15.11
N ALA A 45 16.32 5.98 -15.71
CA ALA A 45 15.10 6.61 -15.24
C ALA A 45 13.86 5.68 -15.37
N VAL A 46 13.75 4.95 -16.47
CA VAL A 46 12.68 3.95 -16.67
C VAL A 46 12.78 2.83 -15.64
N GLN A 47 13.96 2.26 -15.45
CA GLN A 47 14.17 1.20 -14.46
C GLN A 47 13.88 1.68 -13.02
N ALA A 48 14.25 2.91 -12.68
CA ALA A 48 13.90 3.50 -11.39
C ALA A 48 12.37 3.65 -11.23
N SER A 49 11.67 4.14 -12.27
CA SER A 49 10.21 4.29 -12.22
C SER A 49 9.48 2.96 -12.10
N GLU A 50 9.93 1.93 -12.78
CA GLU A 50 9.38 0.57 -12.66
C GLU A 50 9.61 0.00 -11.25
N GLY A 51 10.78 0.22 -10.66
CA GLY A 51 11.07 -0.18 -9.27
C GLY A 51 10.16 0.51 -8.25
N TYR A 52 9.90 1.80 -8.42
CA TYR A 52 8.95 2.54 -7.57
C TYR A 52 7.51 2.03 -7.74
N ALA A 53 7.07 1.80 -8.97
CA ALA A 53 5.73 1.28 -9.24
C ALA A 53 5.54 -0.12 -8.64
N ALA A 54 6.50 -1.01 -8.79
CA ALA A 54 6.47 -2.35 -8.21
C ALA A 54 6.43 -2.31 -6.67
N SER A 55 7.23 -1.44 -6.06
CA SER A 55 7.23 -1.29 -4.60
C SER A 55 5.91 -0.70 -4.05
N ALA A 56 5.30 0.23 -4.77
CA ALA A 56 4.00 0.79 -4.41
C ALA A 56 2.88 -0.25 -4.55
N ALA A 57 2.89 -1.05 -5.62
CA ALA A 57 1.95 -2.14 -5.82
C ALA A 57 2.04 -3.19 -4.70
N ALA A 58 3.27 -3.62 -4.35
CA ALA A 58 3.49 -4.58 -3.27
C ALA A 58 3.01 -4.05 -1.90
N LYS A 59 3.19 -2.76 -1.61
CA LYS A 59 2.68 -2.13 -0.39
C LYS A 59 1.14 -2.08 -0.37
N SER A 60 0.51 -1.78 -1.51
CA SER A 60 -0.94 -1.79 -1.64
C SER A 60 -1.51 -3.19 -1.41
N GLU A 61 -0.92 -4.20 -2.03
CA GLU A 61 -1.34 -5.59 -1.87
C GLU A 61 -1.19 -6.07 -0.42
N ALA A 62 -0.08 -5.75 0.24
CA ALA A 62 0.12 -6.07 1.65
C ALA A 62 -0.92 -5.38 2.57
N ALA A 63 -1.26 -4.11 2.28
CA ALA A 63 -2.29 -3.39 3.02
C ALA A 63 -3.69 -4.00 2.81
N ASP A 64 -4.00 -4.44 1.59
CA ASP A 64 -5.28 -5.08 1.30
C ASP A 64 -5.38 -6.47 1.95
N ALA A 65 -4.30 -7.24 1.95
CA ALA A 65 -4.23 -8.52 2.65
C ALA A 65 -4.45 -8.34 4.17
N GLU A 66 -3.83 -7.33 4.78
CA GLU A 66 -4.02 -7.03 6.21
C GLU A 66 -5.46 -6.59 6.50
N ARG A 67 -6.10 -5.78 5.63
CA ARG A 67 -7.52 -5.44 5.78
C ARG A 67 -8.42 -6.68 5.76
N GLN A 68 -8.16 -7.61 4.86
CA GLN A 68 -8.93 -8.86 4.79
C GLN A 68 -8.72 -9.72 6.03
N ARG A 69 -7.48 -9.85 6.51
CA ARG A 69 -7.17 -10.56 7.75
C ARG A 69 -7.95 -9.97 8.93
N ARG A 70 -7.95 -8.65 9.08
CA ARG A 70 -8.67 -7.96 10.17
C ARG A 70 -10.19 -8.13 10.07
N LYS A 71 -10.75 -8.06 8.86
CA LYS A 71 -12.19 -8.36 8.66
C LYS A 71 -12.53 -9.78 9.07
N GLN A 72 -11.68 -10.75 8.73
CA GLN A 72 -11.90 -12.13 9.14
C GLN A 72 -11.87 -12.27 10.67
N LYS A 73 -10.95 -11.59 11.36
CA LYS A 73 -10.88 -11.60 12.82
C LYS A 73 -12.12 -10.98 13.48
N VAL A 74 -12.69 -9.93 12.90
CA VAL A 74 -13.97 -9.39 13.38
C VAL A 74 -15.08 -10.44 13.25
N ALA A 75 -15.16 -11.15 12.14
CA ALA A 75 -16.11 -12.24 11.96
C ALA A 75 -15.88 -13.39 12.97
N ASP A 76 -14.64 -13.70 13.31
CA ASP A 76 -14.31 -14.70 14.34
C ASP A 76 -14.78 -14.23 15.73
N ILE A 77 -14.62 -12.93 16.05
CA ILE A 77 -15.16 -12.33 17.29
C ILE A 77 -16.69 -12.44 17.33
N GLU A 78 -17.37 -12.09 16.23
CA GLU A 78 -18.84 -12.16 16.12
C GLU A 78 -19.34 -13.59 16.30
N ALA A 79 -18.66 -14.58 15.69
CA ALA A 79 -19.01 -15.99 15.84
C ALA A 79 -18.83 -16.47 17.29
N SER A 80 -17.70 -16.13 17.92
CA SER A 80 -17.44 -16.50 19.32
C SER A 80 -18.42 -15.84 20.31
N LEU A 81 -18.76 -14.57 20.04
CA LEU A 81 -19.78 -13.86 20.82
C LEU A 81 -21.18 -14.45 20.65
N LYS A 82 -21.51 -14.94 19.46
CA LYS A 82 -22.77 -15.61 19.21
C LYS A 82 -22.91 -16.88 20.04
N GLU A 83 -21.89 -17.72 20.04
CA GLU A 83 -21.84 -18.93 20.89
C GLU A 83 -21.99 -18.58 22.38
N TYR A 84 -21.29 -17.54 22.82
CA TYR A 84 -21.37 -17.08 24.20
C TYR A 84 -22.75 -16.55 24.57
N ALA A 85 -23.37 -15.76 23.69
CA ALA A 85 -24.74 -15.26 23.88
C ALA A 85 -25.77 -16.41 23.90
N GLU A 86 -25.63 -17.40 23.02
CA GLU A 86 -26.49 -18.60 23.02
C GLU A 86 -26.37 -19.38 24.34
N GLN A 87 -25.16 -19.53 24.92
CA GLN A 87 -24.97 -20.11 26.24
C GLN A 87 -25.62 -19.29 27.36
N MET A 88 -25.68 -17.94 27.22
CA MET A 88 -26.38 -17.08 28.16
C MET A 88 -27.90 -17.25 28.06
N VAL A 89 -28.45 -17.45 26.86
CA VAL A 89 -29.86 -17.79 26.65
C VAL A 89 -30.23 -19.14 27.30
N GLU A 90 -29.37 -20.16 27.15
CA GLU A 90 -29.58 -21.48 27.78
C GLU A 90 -29.62 -21.41 29.34
N ARG A 91 -28.98 -20.37 29.90
CA ARG A 91 -28.97 -20.12 31.35
C ARG A 91 -30.00 -19.11 31.81
N ASP A 92 -30.92 -18.70 30.94
CA ASP A 92 -31.96 -17.69 31.20
C ASP A 92 -31.40 -16.33 31.65
N LEU A 93 -30.17 -15.96 31.18
CA LEU A 93 -29.54 -14.69 31.50
C LEU A 93 -29.88 -13.57 30.54
N ILE A 94 -30.19 -13.90 29.30
CA ILE A 94 -30.63 -12.98 28.25
C ILE A 94 -31.76 -13.63 27.42
N GLU A 95 -32.51 -12.82 26.68
CA GLU A 95 -33.59 -13.31 25.83
C GLU A 95 -33.04 -13.91 24.50
N GLY A 96 -33.65 -14.99 24.04
CA GLY A 96 -33.33 -15.69 22.79
C GLY A 96 -34.51 -15.96 21.88
N PRO A 97 -34.26 -16.51 20.69
CA PRO A 97 -32.99 -16.99 20.17
C PRO A 97 -32.10 -15.89 19.61
N ILE A 98 -30.78 -16.09 19.60
CA ILE A 98 -29.85 -15.15 18.99
C ILE A 98 -29.86 -15.34 17.48
N GLN A 99 -30.26 -14.29 16.76
CA GLN A 99 -30.34 -14.30 15.30
C GLN A 99 -28.99 -14.01 14.67
N GLU A 100 -28.33 -12.96 15.14
CA GLU A 100 -27.08 -12.43 14.58
C GLU A 100 -26.29 -11.68 15.66
N VAL A 101 -24.98 -11.61 15.52
CA VAL A 101 -24.13 -10.70 16.30
C VAL A 101 -23.44 -9.77 15.31
N SER A 102 -23.38 -8.49 15.64
CA SER A 102 -22.61 -7.50 14.87
C SER A 102 -21.75 -6.68 15.81
N CYS A 103 -20.52 -6.40 15.38
CA CYS A 103 -19.52 -5.68 16.15
C CYS A 103 -19.00 -4.46 15.38
N ASP A 104 -19.16 -3.28 15.97
CA ASP A 104 -18.65 -2.02 15.42
C ASP A 104 -17.46 -1.52 16.25
N PRO A 105 -16.39 -1.00 15.62
CA PRO A 105 -15.26 -0.45 16.35
C PRO A 105 -15.70 0.82 17.11
N VAL A 106 -15.31 0.92 18.38
CA VAL A 106 -15.58 2.09 19.22
C VAL A 106 -14.74 3.27 18.70
N GLY A 107 -15.42 4.42 18.50
CA GLY A 107 -14.78 5.64 17.98
C GLY A 107 -14.99 5.88 16.48
N GLY A 108 -15.77 5.02 15.80
CA GLY A 108 -16.20 5.23 14.41
C GLY A 108 -15.08 5.23 13.37
N SER A 109 -13.87 4.82 13.76
CA SER A 109 -12.73 4.72 12.85
C SER A 109 -12.83 3.41 12.06
N SER A 110 -13.15 3.52 10.78
CA SER A 110 -12.96 2.44 9.82
C SER A 110 -11.48 2.09 9.61
N ASP A 111 -10.58 2.90 10.18
CA ASP A 111 -9.13 2.73 10.01
C ASP A 111 -8.52 1.91 11.17
N ILE A 112 -9.02 0.69 11.29
CA ILE A 112 -8.50 -0.35 12.20
C ILE A 112 -7.01 -0.64 11.91
N MET A 113 -6.50 -0.18 10.77
CA MET A 113 -5.20 -0.56 10.22
C MET A 113 -3.99 -0.11 11.04
N LEU A 114 -4.10 0.99 11.78
CA LEU A 114 -2.99 1.57 12.53
C LEU A 114 -3.06 1.29 14.04
N ALA A 115 -4.19 0.79 14.52
CA ALA A 115 -4.36 0.51 15.94
C ALA A 115 -3.68 -0.80 16.35
N GLU A 116 -2.92 -0.77 17.42
CA GLU A 116 -2.39 -1.97 18.10
C GLU A 116 -3.51 -2.78 18.76
N THR A 117 -4.47 -2.07 19.34
CA THR A 117 -5.68 -2.65 19.92
C THR A 117 -6.92 -1.93 19.44
N THR A 118 -8.02 -2.66 19.27
CA THR A 118 -9.33 -2.08 18.91
C THR A 118 -10.38 -2.58 19.87
N ALA A 119 -11.15 -1.66 20.45
CA ALA A 119 -12.35 -1.98 21.20
C ALA A 119 -13.56 -2.00 20.27
N PHE A 120 -14.46 -2.94 20.48
CA PHE A 120 -15.69 -3.10 19.73
C PHE A 120 -16.91 -2.99 20.66
N SER A 121 -17.95 -2.34 20.15
CA SER A 121 -19.30 -2.40 20.67
C SER A 121 -20.08 -3.42 19.87
N CYS A 122 -20.51 -4.49 20.50
CA CYS A 122 -21.19 -5.57 19.84
C CYS A 122 -22.66 -5.65 20.31
N VAL A 123 -23.55 -6.11 19.43
CA VAL A 123 -24.96 -6.37 19.75
C VAL A 123 -25.32 -7.78 19.29
N ALA A 124 -25.83 -8.59 20.21
CA ALA A 124 -26.46 -9.86 19.89
C ALA A 124 -27.95 -9.64 19.70
N TRP A 125 -28.39 -9.68 18.44
CA TRP A 125 -29.76 -9.42 18.04
C TRP A 125 -30.63 -10.64 18.30
N ASN A 126 -31.70 -10.49 19.12
CA ASN A 126 -32.58 -11.55 19.50
C ASN A 126 -34.00 -11.38 18.94
N HIS A 127 -34.39 -10.17 18.59
CA HIS A 127 -35.75 -9.91 18.09
C HIS A 127 -35.74 -8.87 16.95
N THR A 128 -36.62 -9.09 15.97
CA THR A 128 -36.91 -8.12 14.90
C THR A 128 -38.43 -7.89 14.89
N ASN A 129 -38.84 -6.66 15.15
CA ASN A 129 -40.26 -6.26 15.14
C ASN A 129 -40.82 -6.17 13.72
N ASP A 130 -42.13 -6.17 13.56
CA ASP A 130 -42.84 -6.05 12.27
C ASP A 130 -42.50 -4.76 11.51
N ASN A 131 -42.10 -3.71 12.21
CA ASN A 131 -41.64 -2.43 11.63
C ASN A 131 -40.17 -2.43 11.23
N GLY A 132 -39.45 -3.55 11.36
CA GLY A 132 -38.04 -3.71 11.05
C GLY A 132 -37.08 -3.23 12.15
N THR A 133 -37.58 -2.76 13.30
CA THR A 133 -36.74 -2.39 14.44
C THR A 133 -36.18 -3.66 15.10
N ARG A 134 -34.90 -3.66 15.36
CA ARG A 134 -34.19 -4.79 16.01
C ARG A 134 -33.91 -4.46 17.47
N SER A 135 -34.03 -5.46 18.34
CA SER A 135 -33.60 -5.41 19.73
C SER A 135 -32.60 -6.50 20.03
N GLY A 136 -31.73 -6.28 21.00
CA GLY A 136 -30.71 -7.23 21.37
C GLY A 136 -29.88 -6.77 22.57
N ASP A 137 -29.04 -7.67 23.05
CA ASP A 137 -28.19 -7.44 24.21
C ASP A 137 -26.82 -6.91 23.79
N LYS A 138 -26.27 -6.03 24.65
CA LYS A 138 -24.97 -5.38 24.38
C LYS A 138 -23.84 -6.21 24.95
N PHE A 139 -22.80 -6.32 24.14
CA PHE A 139 -21.54 -6.95 24.47
C PHE A 139 -20.39 -6.01 24.11
N ASN A 140 -19.21 -6.32 24.60
CA ASN A 140 -17.99 -5.65 24.21
C ASN A 140 -16.96 -6.69 23.82
N ALA A 141 -16.01 -6.28 22.95
CA ALA A 141 -14.83 -7.05 22.63
C ALA A 141 -13.62 -6.13 22.52
N ARG A 142 -12.45 -6.68 22.74
CA ARG A 142 -11.17 -6.00 22.50
C ARG A 142 -10.25 -6.97 21.76
N MET A 143 -9.74 -6.51 20.62
CA MET A 143 -8.76 -7.21 19.80
C MET A 143 -7.37 -6.60 20.02
N ASN A 144 -6.36 -7.43 20.30
CA ASN A 144 -4.96 -7.10 20.23
C ASN A 144 -4.41 -7.64 18.90
N TRP A 145 -4.13 -6.72 17.94
CA TRP A 145 -3.70 -7.09 16.60
C TRP A 145 -2.28 -7.64 16.52
N SER A 146 -1.42 -7.29 17.49
CA SER A 146 -0.04 -7.76 17.54
C SER A 146 0.09 -9.18 18.05
N GLU A 147 -0.79 -9.58 18.99
CA GLU A 147 -0.83 -10.91 19.59
C GLU A 147 -1.83 -11.84 18.90
N ASP A 148 -2.65 -11.29 18.00
CA ASP A 148 -3.74 -11.99 17.29
C ASP A 148 -4.79 -12.59 18.24
N GLU A 149 -4.97 -11.97 19.43
CA GLU A 149 -5.85 -12.42 20.48
C GLU A 149 -6.99 -11.43 20.75
N PHE A 150 -8.13 -11.95 21.15
CA PHE A 150 -9.27 -11.12 21.53
C PHE A 150 -9.92 -11.63 22.82
N ILE A 151 -10.53 -10.70 23.56
CA ILE A 151 -11.36 -10.95 24.73
C ILE A 151 -12.72 -10.30 24.52
N TYR A 152 -13.74 -10.87 25.09
CA TYR A 152 -15.10 -10.30 25.04
C TYR A 152 -15.82 -10.49 26.35
N GLY A 153 -16.93 -9.73 26.54
CA GLY A 153 -17.74 -9.79 27.73
C GLY A 153 -19.13 -9.19 27.53
N PHE A 154 -20.00 -9.42 28.47
CA PHE A 154 -21.34 -8.86 28.51
C PHE A 154 -21.32 -7.39 28.98
N GLY A 155 -22.12 -6.55 28.34
CA GLY A 155 -22.26 -5.14 28.66
C GLY A 155 -21.55 -4.19 27.68
N PRO A 156 -21.65 -2.88 27.91
CA PRO A 156 -21.04 -1.88 27.03
C PRO A 156 -19.50 -1.93 27.12
N PRO A 157 -18.79 -1.42 26.07
CA PRO A 157 -17.35 -1.33 26.07
C PRO A 157 -16.85 -0.48 27.25
N VAL A 158 -15.79 -0.96 27.93
CA VAL A 158 -15.10 -0.22 28.96
C VAL A 158 -14.11 0.72 28.26
N THR A 159 -14.31 2.02 28.45
CA THR A 159 -13.44 3.10 27.93
C THR A 159 -12.17 3.26 28.76
#